data_b2148e0d078965cf0e4bb1f2e1125fd0
#
_entry.id   b2148e0d078965cf0e4bb1f2e1125fd0
#
_cell.length_a   1.000
_cell.length_b   1.000
_cell.length_c   1.000
_cell.angle_alpha   90.00
_cell.angle_beta   90.00
_cell.angle_gamma   90.00
#
_symmetry.space_group_name_H-M   'P 1'
#
loop_
_entity.id
_entity.type
_entity.pdbx_description
1 polymer ?
#
loop_
_entity_poly.entity_id
_entity_poly.type
_entity_poly.pdbx_seq_one_letter_code
_entity_poly.pdbx_strand_id
1 'polypeptide(L)'
;MSKTFNVNGICYPNEHYMVNIDSKLAQIKQLVDEKKYFVINRARQYGKTTTLNMLVKYLADKYTVFFISFEGLGETAFESETAFCGTICELLYDTVLYEEVPTIDDTVKQIIIDSIKKKAQDMLSLSSLISNICKNAEVPVILMIDEVDQASDHKVFIDFLGMLRSKFLKRSTRPTFQSVILAGVYDIKNLKHRIREDHEHQMNSPWNIAADFSVDMSFTRDDIASMLDEYEKDYKCTMEDCGIDL
;
A
#
# COMPACT_ATOMS: atom_id res chain seq x y z
N MET A 1 -15.75 16.11 20.78
CA MET A 1 -15.95 17.02 19.63
C MET A 1 -16.88 16.29 18.68
N SER A 2 -17.84 16.96 18.05
CA SER A 2 -18.68 16.34 17.04
C SER A 2 -17.82 16.03 15.80
N LYS A 3 -18.05 14.89 15.15
CA LYS A 3 -17.43 14.53 13.88
C LYS A 3 -17.88 15.46 12.76
N THR A 4 -17.14 15.50 11.67
CA THR A 4 -17.47 16.27 10.48
C THR A 4 -17.41 15.40 9.23
N PHE A 5 -18.09 15.79 8.15
CA PHE A 5 -17.88 15.17 6.83
C PHE A 5 -16.60 15.73 6.20
N ASN A 6 -15.67 14.85 5.92
CA ASN A 6 -14.43 15.23 5.24
C ASN A 6 -14.61 15.17 3.72
N VAL A 7 -14.25 16.25 3.05
CA VAL A 7 -14.33 16.34 1.58
C VAL A 7 -12.96 16.31 0.91
N ASN A 8 -11.86 16.35 1.70
CA ASN A 8 -10.49 16.39 1.18
C ASN A 8 -9.55 15.54 2.04
N GLY A 9 -8.66 14.81 1.41
CA GLY A 9 -7.60 14.05 2.08
C GLY A 9 -8.09 12.78 2.78
N ILE A 10 -7.34 12.36 3.81
CA ILE A 10 -7.57 11.11 4.54
C ILE A 10 -8.69 11.29 5.57
N CYS A 11 -9.58 10.32 5.65
CA CYS A 11 -10.59 10.28 6.70
C CYS A 11 -10.08 9.53 7.95
N TYR A 12 -10.39 10.10 9.13
CA TYR A 12 -10.06 9.52 10.43
C TYR A 12 -11.33 9.17 11.19
N PRO A 13 -11.50 7.94 11.69
CA PRO A 13 -12.75 7.50 12.36
C PRO A 13 -13.17 8.32 13.58
N ASN A 14 -12.19 8.93 14.27
CA ASN A 14 -12.46 9.75 15.47
C ASN A 14 -12.87 11.19 15.15
N GLU A 15 -12.66 11.64 13.90
CA GLU A 15 -12.86 13.04 13.48
C GLU A 15 -13.94 13.18 12.41
N HIS A 16 -14.16 12.10 11.64
CA HIS A 16 -15.03 12.16 10.47
C HIS A 16 -16.12 11.09 10.51
N TYR A 17 -17.27 11.42 9.93
CA TYR A 17 -18.29 10.43 9.63
C TYR A 17 -17.79 9.56 8.47
N MET A 18 -17.78 8.26 8.68
CA MET A 18 -17.20 7.31 7.74
C MET A 18 -18.10 6.09 7.57
N VAL A 19 -18.12 5.58 6.36
CA VAL A 19 -18.71 4.26 6.08
C VAL A 19 -17.88 3.18 6.76
N ASN A 20 -18.54 2.20 7.40
CA ASN A 20 -17.87 1.03 7.93
C ASN A 20 -17.39 0.12 6.79
N ILE A 21 -16.09 -0.11 6.72
CA ILE A 21 -15.45 -0.97 5.72
C ILE A 21 -14.82 -2.25 6.30
N ASP A 22 -15.18 -2.65 7.53
CA ASP A 22 -14.56 -3.80 8.21
C ASP A 22 -14.70 -5.10 7.39
N SER A 23 -15.84 -5.31 6.73
CA SER A 23 -16.05 -6.46 5.87
C SER A 23 -15.11 -6.46 4.66
N LYS A 24 -14.80 -5.29 4.11
CA LYS A 24 -13.86 -5.12 3.00
C LYS A 24 -12.42 -5.33 3.47
N LEU A 25 -12.06 -4.79 4.65
CA LEU A 25 -10.76 -5.03 5.27
C LEU A 25 -10.53 -6.52 5.55
N ALA A 26 -11.56 -7.24 6.02
CA ALA A 26 -11.49 -8.68 6.25
C ALA A 26 -11.22 -9.46 4.95
N GLN A 27 -11.87 -9.09 3.83
CA GLN A 27 -11.62 -9.69 2.52
C GLN A 27 -10.20 -9.40 2.02
N ILE A 28 -9.70 -8.16 2.19
CA ILE A 28 -8.32 -7.80 1.83
C ILE A 28 -7.34 -8.59 2.70
N LYS A 29 -7.61 -8.70 4.01
CA LYS A 29 -6.78 -9.49 4.92
C LYS A 29 -6.71 -10.96 4.50
N GLN A 30 -7.80 -11.53 3.97
CA GLN A 30 -7.77 -12.90 3.45
C GLN A 30 -6.73 -13.05 2.31
N LEU A 31 -6.64 -12.11 1.37
CA LEU A 31 -5.61 -12.13 0.34
C LEU A 31 -4.19 -12.06 0.93
N VAL A 32 -4.01 -11.28 2.00
CA VAL A 32 -2.75 -11.19 2.74
C VAL A 32 -2.42 -12.52 3.43
N ASP A 33 -3.39 -13.12 4.12
CA ASP A 33 -3.22 -14.42 4.80
C ASP A 33 -2.86 -15.54 3.79
N GLU A 34 -3.41 -15.47 2.56
CA GLU A 34 -3.11 -16.36 1.44
C GLU A 34 -1.77 -16.06 0.75
N LYS A 35 -0.99 -15.11 1.25
CA LYS A 35 0.32 -14.69 0.69
C LYS A 35 0.23 -14.21 -0.75
N LYS A 36 -0.85 -13.52 -1.10
CA LYS A 36 -1.04 -12.94 -2.43
C LYS A 36 -0.33 -11.59 -2.53
N TYR A 37 0.24 -11.32 -3.70
CA TYR A 37 0.62 -9.98 -4.14
C TYR A 37 -0.51 -9.47 -5.02
N PHE A 38 -0.97 -8.25 -4.84
CA PHE A 38 -2.11 -7.72 -5.59
C PHE A 38 -2.05 -6.20 -5.74
N VAL A 39 -2.95 -5.69 -6.57
CA VAL A 39 -3.07 -4.25 -6.87
C VAL A 39 -4.47 -3.78 -6.52
N ILE A 40 -4.56 -2.73 -5.72
CA ILE A 40 -5.81 -2.00 -5.49
C ILE A 40 -5.87 -0.89 -6.54
N ASN A 41 -6.53 -1.20 -7.65
CA ASN A 41 -6.69 -0.27 -8.77
C ASN A 41 -8.06 0.38 -8.69
N ARG A 42 -8.13 1.68 -8.35
CA ARG A 42 -9.36 2.45 -8.25
C ARG A 42 -9.10 3.90 -8.67
N ALA A 43 -10.12 4.54 -9.20
CA ALA A 43 -10.06 5.95 -9.57
C ALA A 43 -9.68 6.85 -8.39
N ARG A 44 -9.27 8.07 -8.67
CA ARG A 44 -9.04 9.08 -7.64
C ARG A 44 -10.32 9.31 -6.82
N GLN A 45 -10.16 9.68 -5.56
CA GLN A 45 -11.27 9.96 -4.61
C GLN A 45 -12.16 8.76 -4.24
N TYR A 46 -11.75 7.53 -4.57
CA TYR A 46 -12.43 6.30 -4.13
C TYR A 46 -11.92 5.78 -2.77
N GLY A 47 -11.35 6.65 -1.93
CA GLY A 47 -10.92 6.31 -0.58
C GLY A 47 -9.75 5.33 -0.49
N LYS A 48 -8.90 5.19 -1.54
CA LYS A 48 -7.74 4.28 -1.54
C LYS A 48 -6.85 4.49 -0.31
N THR A 49 -6.30 5.69 -0.16
CA THR A 49 -5.38 6.02 0.93
C THR A 49 -6.04 5.86 2.30
N THR A 50 -7.31 6.25 2.46
CA THR A 50 -8.08 5.99 3.69
C THR A 50 -8.18 4.50 3.98
N THR A 51 -8.52 3.69 2.97
CA THR A 51 -8.60 2.22 3.11
C THR A 51 -7.25 1.62 3.47
N LEU A 52 -6.16 2.08 2.85
CA LEU A 52 -4.80 1.59 3.16
C LEU A 52 -4.42 1.93 4.60
N ASN A 53 -4.69 3.16 5.07
CA ASN A 53 -4.45 3.55 6.47
C ASN A 53 -5.26 2.72 7.46
N MET A 54 -6.53 2.43 7.16
CA MET A 54 -7.35 1.54 7.99
C MET A 54 -6.81 0.10 7.94
N LEU A 55 -6.36 -0.36 6.78
CA LEU A 55 -5.78 -1.69 6.60
C LEU A 55 -4.48 -1.87 7.40
N VAL A 56 -3.61 -0.85 7.46
CA VAL A 56 -2.41 -0.86 8.31
C VAL A 56 -2.79 -1.19 9.74
N LYS A 57 -3.75 -0.45 10.31
CA LYS A 57 -4.24 -0.68 11.69
C LYS A 57 -4.87 -2.06 11.86
N TYR A 58 -5.66 -2.49 10.87
CA TYR A 58 -6.35 -3.79 10.89
C TYR A 58 -5.39 -4.99 10.84
N LEU A 59 -4.22 -4.81 10.24
CA LEU A 59 -3.19 -5.85 10.10
C LEU A 59 -2.13 -5.82 11.22
N ALA A 60 -2.03 -4.73 11.98
CA ALA A 60 -0.93 -4.46 12.90
C ALA A 60 -0.77 -5.49 14.02
N ASP A 61 -1.84 -6.19 14.43
CA ASP A 61 -1.77 -7.22 15.47
C ASP A 61 -1.03 -8.49 15.03
N LYS A 62 -0.94 -8.74 13.72
CA LYS A 62 -0.44 -10.01 13.17
C LYS A 62 0.75 -9.84 12.24
N TYR A 63 0.96 -8.65 11.72
CA TYR A 63 1.94 -8.37 10.67
C TYR A 63 2.73 -7.11 10.97
N THR A 64 4.00 -7.08 10.58
CA THR A 64 4.75 -5.85 10.44
C THR A 64 4.41 -5.23 9.09
N VAL A 65 3.81 -4.05 9.08
CA VAL A 65 3.36 -3.38 7.85
C VAL A 65 4.26 -2.19 7.57
N PHE A 66 4.98 -2.22 6.46
CA PHE A 66 5.62 -1.04 5.88
C PHE A 66 4.67 -0.42 4.88
N PHE A 67 4.16 0.75 5.20
CA PHE A 67 3.31 1.55 4.32
C PHE A 67 4.08 2.75 3.84
N ILE A 68 4.39 2.78 2.56
CA ILE A 68 5.11 3.88 1.90
C ILE A 68 4.26 4.48 0.78
N SER A 69 4.51 5.73 0.43
CA SER A 69 3.85 6.40 -0.68
C SER A 69 4.86 6.99 -1.63
N PHE A 70 4.55 6.95 -2.92
CA PHE A 70 5.31 7.66 -3.94
C PHE A 70 4.78 9.08 -4.19
N GLU A 71 3.73 9.48 -3.48
CA GLU A 71 3.21 10.85 -3.54
C GLU A 71 4.30 11.86 -3.17
N GLY A 72 4.45 12.87 -4.01
CA GLY A 72 5.43 13.94 -3.78
C GLY A 72 6.89 13.60 -4.10
N LEU A 73 7.19 12.38 -4.55
CA LEU A 73 8.53 12.08 -5.05
C LEU A 73 8.78 12.81 -6.37
N GLY A 74 9.92 13.52 -6.44
CA GLY A 74 10.36 14.16 -7.67
C GLY A 74 10.94 13.17 -8.67
N GLU A 75 11.05 13.58 -9.94
CA GLU A 75 11.65 12.79 -11.03
C GLU A 75 13.02 12.21 -10.67
N THR A 76 13.82 12.95 -9.90
CA THR A 76 15.17 12.52 -9.47
C THR A 76 15.18 11.20 -8.71
N ALA A 77 14.09 10.85 -8.00
CA ALA A 77 13.95 9.58 -7.31
C ALA A 77 13.91 8.37 -8.28
N PHE A 78 13.57 8.61 -9.54
CA PHE A 78 13.40 7.59 -10.59
C PHE A 78 14.45 7.63 -11.69
N GLU A 79 15.38 8.59 -11.66
CA GLU A 79 16.39 8.79 -12.71
C GLU A 79 17.42 7.64 -12.82
N SER A 80 17.71 6.98 -11.71
CA SER A 80 18.69 5.90 -11.67
C SER A 80 18.32 4.81 -10.66
N GLU A 81 18.88 3.63 -10.85
CA GLU A 81 18.74 2.52 -9.91
C GLU A 81 19.23 2.89 -8.50
N THR A 82 20.34 3.60 -8.40
CA THR A 82 20.90 4.08 -7.12
C THR A 82 19.97 5.07 -6.44
N ALA A 83 19.41 6.05 -7.18
CA ALA A 83 18.49 7.02 -6.63
C ALA A 83 17.22 6.35 -6.12
N PHE A 84 16.63 5.46 -6.93
CA PHE A 84 15.42 4.73 -6.58
C PHE A 84 15.62 3.81 -5.36
N CYS A 85 16.67 3.01 -5.35
CA CYS A 85 16.96 2.12 -4.22
C CYS A 85 17.24 2.90 -2.94
N GLY A 86 17.93 4.04 -3.04
CA GLY A 86 18.13 4.97 -1.93
C GLY A 86 16.79 5.51 -1.40
N THR A 87 15.93 5.98 -2.29
CA THR A 87 14.58 6.49 -1.94
C THR A 87 13.74 5.42 -1.23
N ILE A 88 13.72 4.17 -1.72
CA ILE A 88 13.01 3.08 -1.03
C ILE A 88 13.57 2.87 0.38
N CYS A 89 14.89 2.89 0.56
CA CYS A 89 15.48 2.77 1.89
C CYS A 89 15.08 3.92 2.83
N GLU A 90 15.06 5.16 2.31
CA GLU A 90 14.64 6.34 3.07
C GLU A 90 13.16 6.24 3.47
N LEU A 91 12.26 5.85 2.56
CA LEU A 91 10.86 5.65 2.88
C LEU A 91 10.63 4.55 3.94
N LEU A 92 11.37 3.44 3.88
CA LEU A 92 11.32 2.42 4.93
C LEU A 92 11.85 2.94 6.26
N TYR A 93 12.88 3.78 6.24
CA TYR A 93 13.43 4.41 7.43
C TYR A 93 12.47 5.40 8.05
N ASP A 94 11.81 6.23 7.25
CA ASP A 94 10.80 7.19 7.71
C ASP A 94 9.62 6.49 8.37
N THR A 95 9.16 5.36 7.83
CA THR A 95 8.12 4.52 8.46
C THR A 95 8.56 4.08 9.87
N VAL A 96 9.82 3.73 10.07
CA VAL A 96 10.35 3.31 11.38
C VAL A 96 10.48 4.48 12.35
N LEU A 97 10.78 5.68 11.85
CA LEU A 97 11.02 6.86 12.69
C LEU A 97 9.73 7.57 13.13
N TYR A 98 8.78 7.68 12.21
CA TYR A 98 7.64 8.59 12.36
C TYR A 98 6.31 7.88 12.51
N GLU A 99 6.24 6.59 12.16
CA GLU A 99 5.01 5.82 12.26
C GLU A 99 5.08 4.83 13.44
N GLU A 100 3.95 4.66 14.12
CA GLU A 100 3.81 3.61 15.12
C GLU A 100 3.60 2.27 14.40
N VAL A 101 4.69 1.48 14.26
CA VAL A 101 4.62 0.10 13.77
C VAL A 101 4.78 -0.87 14.96
N PRO A 102 3.68 -1.29 15.60
CA PRO A 102 3.71 -1.97 16.90
C PRO A 102 4.51 -3.29 16.89
N THR A 103 4.56 -3.94 15.73
CA THR A 103 5.17 -5.27 15.54
C THR A 103 6.59 -5.21 15.02
N ILE A 104 7.18 -4.02 14.89
CA ILE A 104 8.59 -3.90 14.47
C ILE A 104 9.50 -4.03 15.67
N ASP A 105 10.36 -5.03 15.65
CA ASP A 105 11.36 -5.25 16.69
C ASP A 105 12.62 -4.40 16.49
N ASP A 106 13.43 -4.26 17.57
CA ASP A 106 14.63 -3.42 17.53
C ASP A 106 15.68 -3.95 16.55
N THR A 107 15.71 -5.24 16.28
CA THR A 107 16.64 -5.85 15.30
C THR A 107 16.30 -5.36 13.90
N VAL A 108 15.03 -5.39 13.52
CA VAL A 108 14.58 -4.89 12.22
C VAL A 108 14.78 -3.38 12.11
N LYS A 109 14.49 -2.61 13.18
CA LYS A 109 14.79 -1.17 13.21
C LYS A 109 16.27 -0.91 12.92
N GLN A 110 17.16 -1.63 13.61
CA GLN A 110 18.60 -1.46 13.44
C GLN A 110 19.06 -1.82 12.02
N ILE A 111 18.51 -2.89 11.42
CA ILE A 111 18.81 -3.29 10.04
C ILE A 111 18.47 -2.15 9.06
N ILE A 112 17.32 -1.50 9.25
CA ILE A 112 16.87 -0.38 8.39
C ILE A 112 17.75 0.86 8.62
N ILE A 113 18.04 1.23 9.88
CA ILE A 113 18.94 2.34 10.22
C ILE A 113 20.33 2.13 9.59
N ASP A 114 20.86 0.92 9.66
CA ASP A 114 22.18 0.61 9.09
C ASP A 114 22.17 0.62 7.54
N SER A 115 21.02 0.37 6.92
CA SER A 115 20.87 0.42 5.46
C SER A 115 21.04 1.85 4.93
N ILE A 116 20.54 2.85 5.65
CA ILE A 116 20.70 4.28 5.32
C ILE A 116 22.18 4.67 5.33
N LYS A 117 22.95 4.20 6.34
CA LYS A 117 24.39 4.47 6.43
C LYS A 117 25.18 3.85 5.28
N LYS A 118 24.77 2.66 4.84
CA LYS A 118 25.45 1.89 3.78
C LYS A 118 25.01 2.28 2.38
N LYS A 119 23.87 2.97 2.23
CA LYS A 119 23.15 3.30 0.99
C LYS A 119 23.00 2.07 0.07
N ALA A 120 21.81 1.54 -0.06
CA ALA A 120 21.53 0.55 -1.12
C ALA A 120 21.81 1.22 -2.47
N GLN A 121 22.75 0.67 -3.25
CA GLN A 121 23.20 1.30 -4.49
C GLN A 121 22.58 0.64 -5.73
N ASP A 122 21.99 -0.54 -5.56
CA ASP A 122 21.41 -1.33 -6.65
C ASP A 122 20.27 -2.24 -6.17
N MET A 123 19.55 -2.84 -7.10
CA MET A 123 18.44 -3.76 -6.83
C MET A 123 18.88 -5.01 -6.06
N LEU A 124 20.13 -5.45 -6.21
CA LEU A 124 20.66 -6.60 -5.47
C LEU A 124 20.82 -6.27 -3.99
N SER A 125 21.36 -5.10 -3.68
CA SER A 125 21.51 -4.59 -2.32
C SER A 125 20.15 -4.40 -1.66
N LEU A 126 19.20 -3.80 -2.36
CA LEU A 126 17.81 -3.64 -1.90
C LEU A 126 17.13 -5.00 -1.68
N SER A 127 17.29 -5.92 -2.61
CA SER A 127 16.79 -7.30 -2.47
C SER A 127 17.37 -8.00 -1.23
N SER A 128 18.64 -7.79 -0.96
CA SER A 128 19.31 -8.36 0.23
C SER A 128 18.80 -7.74 1.52
N LEU A 129 18.60 -6.42 1.54
CA LEU A 129 17.98 -5.71 2.65
C LEU A 129 16.59 -6.27 2.97
N ILE A 130 15.71 -6.38 1.96
CA ILE A 130 14.36 -6.95 2.11
C ILE A 130 14.44 -8.38 2.71
N SER A 131 15.34 -9.22 2.21
CA SER A 131 15.51 -10.58 2.77
C SER A 131 15.97 -10.55 4.22
N ASN A 132 16.85 -9.62 4.58
CA ASN A 132 17.36 -9.49 5.94
C ASN A 132 16.25 -9.00 6.90
N ILE A 133 15.47 -8.01 6.50
CA ILE A 133 14.27 -7.56 7.24
C ILE A 133 13.32 -8.74 7.48
N CYS A 134 12.88 -9.40 6.40
CA CYS A 134 11.89 -10.48 6.49
C CYS A 134 12.41 -11.73 7.24
N LYS A 135 13.72 -11.93 7.30
CA LYS A 135 14.34 -13.04 8.03
C LYS A 135 14.35 -12.80 9.55
N ASN A 136 14.55 -11.56 9.95
CA ASN A 136 14.77 -11.20 11.35
C ASN A 136 13.49 -10.65 12.02
N ALA A 137 12.45 -10.36 11.27
CA ALA A 137 11.18 -9.93 11.84
C ALA A 137 10.50 -11.08 12.61
N GLU A 138 9.96 -10.79 13.78
CA GLU A 138 9.23 -11.73 14.64
C GLU A 138 7.90 -12.18 14.03
N VAL A 139 7.26 -11.31 13.26
CA VAL A 139 6.02 -11.59 12.54
C VAL A 139 6.19 -11.35 11.05
N PRO A 140 5.35 -11.95 10.18
CA PRO A 140 5.50 -11.77 8.75
C PRO A 140 5.35 -10.30 8.33
N VAL A 141 6.14 -9.89 7.34
CA VAL A 141 6.27 -8.51 6.88
C VAL A 141 5.43 -8.28 5.63
N ILE A 142 4.70 -7.17 5.59
CA ILE A 142 3.92 -6.71 4.45
C ILE A 142 4.52 -5.40 3.95
N LEU A 143 4.57 -5.24 2.61
CA LEU A 143 4.88 -3.98 1.96
C LEU A 143 3.61 -3.44 1.28
N MET A 144 3.24 -2.21 1.61
CA MET A 144 2.16 -1.47 0.96
C MET A 144 2.74 -0.22 0.33
N ILE A 145 2.44 0.03 -0.95
CA ILE A 145 2.91 1.19 -1.69
C ILE A 145 1.72 1.92 -2.29
N ASP A 146 1.48 3.15 -1.86
CA ASP A 146 0.46 4.02 -2.45
C ASP A 146 1.03 4.91 -3.57
N GLU A 147 0.16 5.42 -4.42
CA GLU A 147 0.46 6.32 -5.55
C GLU A 147 1.56 5.78 -6.48
N VAL A 148 1.54 4.46 -6.73
CA VAL A 148 2.52 3.80 -7.63
C VAL A 148 2.47 4.31 -9.08
N ASP A 149 1.43 5.05 -9.43
CA ASP A 149 1.30 5.71 -10.73
C ASP A 149 2.42 6.71 -10.98
N GLN A 150 2.98 7.33 -9.93
CA GLN A 150 4.13 8.24 -10.02
C GLN A 150 5.36 7.58 -10.61
N ALA A 151 5.51 6.26 -10.38
CA ALA A 151 6.63 5.47 -10.85
C ALA A 151 6.34 4.70 -12.15
N SER A 152 5.10 4.71 -12.64
CA SER A 152 4.60 3.78 -13.66
C SER A 152 5.34 3.85 -15.00
N ASP A 153 5.85 5.02 -15.36
CA ASP A 153 6.52 5.28 -16.64
C ASP A 153 8.06 5.13 -16.55
N HIS A 154 8.58 4.75 -15.37
CA HIS A 154 10.02 4.64 -15.14
C HIS A 154 10.50 3.19 -15.21
N LYS A 155 11.56 2.95 -16.00
CA LYS A 155 12.18 1.63 -16.15
C LYS A 155 12.61 1.04 -14.80
N VAL A 156 13.15 1.85 -13.90
CA VAL A 156 13.64 1.42 -12.59
C VAL A 156 12.53 0.81 -11.72
N PHE A 157 11.30 1.31 -11.83
CA PHE A 157 10.16 0.73 -11.15
C PHE A 157 9.78 -0.65 -11.73
N ILE A 158 9.87 -0.81 -13.06
CA ILE A 158 9.68 -2.12 -13.70
C ILE A 158 10.72 -3.13 -13.21
N ASP A 159 11.98 -2.71 -13.11
CA ASP A 159 13.07 -3.54 -12.62
C ASP A 159 12.83 -3.93 -11.13
N PHE A 160 12.34 -3.00 -10.31
CA PHE A 160 11.90 -3.25 -8.93
C PHE A 160 10.76 -4.27 -8.84
N LEU A 161 9.71 -4.14 -9.66
CA LEU A 161 8.64 -5.13 -9.75
C LEU A 161 9.19 -6.51 -10.17
N GLY A 162 10.15 -6.54 -11.09
CA GLY A 162 10.86 -7.76 -11.52
C GLY A 162 11.63 -8.41 -10.37
N MET A 163 12.28 -7.60 -9.53
CA MET A 163 12.98 -8.05 -8.33
C MET A 163 11.98 -8.65 -7.32
N LEU A 164 10.88 -7.95 -7.02
CA LEU A 164 9.83 -8.46 -6.12
C LEU A 164 9.22 -9.76 -6.64
N ARG A 165 8.97 -9.85 -7.96
CA ARG A 165 8.52 -11.09 -8.60
C ARG A 165 9.51 -12.24 -8.42
N SER A 166 10.80 -11.99 -8.62
CA SER A 166 11.83 -13.00 -8.41
C SER A 166 11.85 -13.52 -6.97
N LYS A 167 11.67 -12.63 -6.01
CA LYS A 167 11.57 -12.99 -4.57
C LYS A 167 10.31 -13.82 -4.30
N PHE A 168 9.15 -13.40 -4.83
CA PHE A 168 7.90 -14.12 -4.70
C PHE A 168 8.00 -15.57 -5.22
N LEU A 169 8.60 -15.79 -6.37
CA LEU A 169 8.78 -17.13 -6.95
C LEU A 169 9.74 -18.01 -6.13
N LYS A 170 10.64 -17.41 -5.35
CA LYS A 170 11.62 -18.11 -4.50
C LYS A 170 11.22 -18.13 -3.02
N ARG A 171 9.98 -17.72 -2.67
CA ARG A 171 9.54 -17.54 -1.28
C ARG A 171 9.53 -18.82 -0.43
N SER A 172 9.52 -19.98 -1.07
CA SER A 172 9.64 -21.27 -0.36
C SER A 172 11.03 -21.53 0.23
N THR A 173 12.06 -20.86 -0.31
CA THR A 173 13.46 -21.08 0.08
C THR A 173 14.17 -19.83 0.57
N ARG A 174 13.61 -18.64 0.32
CA ARG A 174 14.20 -17.36 0.69
C ARG A 174 13.19 -16.44 1.35
N PRO A 175 13.57 -15.77 2.46
CA PRO A 175 12.73 -14.80 3.14
C PRO A 175 12.33 -13.66 2.22
N THR A 176 11.04 -13.33 2.22
CA THR A 176 10.47 -12.20 1.47
C THR A 176 9.16 -11.75 2.13
N PHE A 177 8.57 -10.67 1.64
CA PHE A 177 7.29 -10.19 2.12
C PHE A 177 6.20 -11.26 2.08
N GLN A 178 5.36 -11.30 3.11
CA GLN A 178 4.13 -12.10 3.16
C GLN A 178 3.19 -11.70 2.03
N SER A 179 2.99 -10.39 1.88
CA SER A 179 2.19 -9.79 0.83
C SER A 179 2.82 -8.48 0.35
N VAL A 180 2.58 -8.12 -0.90
CA VAL A 180 2.87 -6.79 -1.45
C VAL A 180 1.57 -6.24 -2.03
N ILE A 181 1.17 -5.07 -1.55
CA ILE A 181 -0.03 -4.37 -1.96
C ILE A 181 0.39 -3.09 -2.66
N LEU A 182 0.07 -2.98 -3.93
CA LEU A 182 0.29 -1.75 -4.70
C LEU A 182 -1.04 -1.04 -4.87
N ALA A 183 -1.06 0.27 -4.69
CA ALA A 183 -2.26 1.06 -4.90
C ALA A 183 -2.01 2.19 -5.90
N GLY A 184 -2.95 2.35 -6.83
CA GLY A 184 -2.84 3.35 -7.90
C GLY A 184 -4.12 3.46 -8.70
N VAL A 185 -4.08 4.31 -9.72
CA VAL A 185 -5.20 4.52 -10.65
C VAL A 185 -5.12 3.59 -11.85
N TYR A 186 -3.90 3.28 -12.29
CA TYR A 186 -3.67 2.51 -13.50
C TYR A 186 -3.49 1.01 -13.24
N ASP A 187 -3.81 0.20 -14.23
CA ASP A 187 -3.56 -1.24 -14.18
C ASP A 187 -2.07 -1.53 -14.41
N ILE A 188 -1.36 -1.79 -13.32
CA ILE A 188 0.06 -2.12 -13.33
C ILE A 188 0.37 -3.42 -14.10
N LYS A 189 -0.62 -4.32 -14.27
CA LYS A 189 -0.44 -5.53 -15.09
C LYS A 189 -0.15 -5.18 -16.56
N ASN A 190 -0.60 -4.02 -17.03
CA ASN A 190 -0.47 -3.56 -18.42
C ASN A 190 0.60 -2.49 -18.65
N LEU A 191 1.43 -2.16 -17.65
CA LEU A 191 2.47 -1.11 -17.74
C LEU A 191 3.44 -1.26 -18.92
N LYS A 192 3.75 -2.48 -19.37
CA LYS A 192 4.67 -2.70 -20.48
C LYS A 192 4.23 -2.11 -21.81
N HIS A 193 2.94 -1.99 -22.06
CA HIS A 193 2.44 -1.42 -23.31
C HIS A 193 2.74 0.07 -23.46
N ARG A 194 3.00 0.79 -22.37
CA ARG A 194 3.28 2.23 -22.37
C ARG A 194 4.78 2.59 -22.58
N ILE A 195 5.69 1.73 -22.10
CA ILE A 195 7.12 2.07 -22.04
C ILE A 195 7.91 1.48 -23.23
N ARG A 196 7.34 0.58 -24.02
CA ARG A 196 8.05 -0.11 -25.10
C ARG A 196 7.30 -0.10 -26.41
N GLU A 197 7.45 1.00 -27.18
CA GLU A 197 7.20 0.99 -28.62
C GLU A 197 8.37 0.36 -29.43
N ASP A 198 9.58 0.19 -28.84
CA ASP A 198 10.80 -0.08 -29.61
C ASP A 198 11.49 -1.45 -29.44
N HIS A 199 11.02 -2.36 -28.57
CA HIS A 199 11.66 -3.67 -28.44
C HIS A 199 10.66 -4.83 -28.33
N GLU A 200 10.46 -5.51 -29.45
CA GLU A 200 9.84 -6.83 -29.56
C GLU A 200 10.57 -7.87 -28.70
N HIS A 201 9.82 -8.77 -28.09
CA HIS A 201 10.20 -10.06 -27.48
C HIS A 201 10.16 -10.28 -25.96
N GLN A 202 9.50 -9.46 -25.15
CA GLN A 202 9.11 -9.97 -23.83
C GLN A 202 7.63 -9.66 -23.52
N MET A 203 6.75 -10.62 -23.81
CA MET A 203 5.29 -10.49 -23.71
C MET A 203 4.71 -10.54 -22.30
N ASN A 204 5.51 -10.74 -21.24
CA ASN A 204 4.99 -10.91 -19.90
C ASN A 204 5.25 -9.70 -19.01
N SER A 205 4.20 -9.15 -18.40
CA SER A 205 4.31 -8.12 -17.35
C SER A 205 5.19 -8.63 -16.20
N PRO A 206 6.07 -7.80 -15.62
CA PRO A 206 6.83 -8.17 -14.42
C PRO A 206 5.90 -8.44 -13.22
N TRP A 207 4.66 -7.99 -13.26
CA TRP A 207 3.67 -8.14 -12.21
C TRP A 207 2.58 -9.20 -12.51
N ASN A 208 2.88 -10.16 -13.40
CA ASN A 208 1.96 -11.26 -13.72
C ASN A 208 1.72 -12.26 -12.57
N ILE A 209 2.40 -12.08 -11.44
CA ILE A 209 2.19 -12.83 -10.19
C ILE A 209 1.06 -12.27 -9.34
N ALA A 210 0.57 -11.06 -9.68
CA ALA A 210 -0.48 -10.42 -8.92
C ALA A 210 -1.80 -11.20 -9.02
N ALA A 211 -2.37 -11.50 -7.87
CA ALA A 211 -3.73 -12.01 -7.78
C ALA A 211 -4.74 -10.95 -8.24
N ASP A 212 -5.89 -11.41 -8.71
CA ASP A 212 -6.98 -10.50 -9.01
C ASP A 212 -7.57 -9.93 -7.72
N PHE A 213 -7.75 -8.62 -7.71
CA PHE A 213 -8.39 -7.91 -6.61
C PHE A 213 -9.87 -7.78 -6.91
N SER A 214 -10.66 -8.71 -6.35
CA SER A 214 -12.10 -8.82 -6.57
C SER A 214 -12.94 -8.18 -5.46
N VAL A 215 -12.30 -7.54 -4.46
CA VAL A 215 -13.03 -6.88 -3.38
C VAL A 215 -13.77 -5.67 -3.93
N ASP A 216 -15.09 -5.66 -3.78
CA ASP A 216 -15.89 -4.50 -4.16
C ASP A 216 -15.72 -3.38 -3.12
N MET A 217 -15.11 -2.28 -3.56
CA MET A 217 -14.86 -1.09 -2.73
C MET A 217 -15.97 -0.04 -2.85
N SER A 218 -17.00 -0.27 -3.66
CA SER A 218 -18.13 0.66 -3.75
C SER A 218 -18.98 0.64 -2.48
N PHE A 219 -19.60 1.75 -2.17
CA PHE A 219 -20.52 1.86 -1.04
C PHE A 219 -21.94 1.55 -1.50
N THR A 220 -22.62 0.71 -0.73
CA THR A 220 -24.04 0.42 -0.91
C THR A 220 -24.87 1.56 -0.28
N ARG A 221 -26.18 1.59 -0.59
CA ARG A 221 -27.09 2.50 0.07
C ARG A 221 -27.09 2.30 1.59
N ASP A 222 -27.06 1.05 2.06
CA ASP A 222 -27.05 0.73 3.49
C ASP A 222 -25.76 1.18 4.18
N ASP A 223 -24.61 1.09 3.48
CA ASP A 223 -23.34 1.61 3.99
C ASP A 223 -23.42 3.13 4.23
N ILE A 224 -24.00 3.86 3.27
CA ILE A 224 -24.17 5.31 3.35
C ILE A 224 -25.18 5.67 4.45
N ALA A 225 -26.32 4.97 4.49
CA ALA A 225 -27.35 5.19 5.50
C ALA A 225 -26.78 5.02 6.91
N SER A 226 -25.99 3.96 7.16
CA SER A 226 -25.37 3.73 8.48
C SER A 226 -24.41 4.84 8.89
N MET A 227 -23.68 5.45 7.96
CA MET A 227 -22.85 6.63 8.23
C MET A 227 -23.69 7.87 8.60
N LEU A 228 -24.83 8.05 7.91
CA LEU A 228 -25.74 9.16 8.16
C LEU A 228 -26.50 8.99 9.49
N ASP A 229 -26.85 7.75 9.87
CA ASP A 229 -27.42 7.43 11.19
C ASP A 229 -26.52 7.89 12.35
N GLU A 230 -25.20 7.82 12.18
CA GLU A 230 -24.25 8.32 13.17
C GLU A 230 -24.33 9.86 13.30
N TYR A 231 -24.43 10.54 12.17
CA TYR A 231 -24.62 11.99 12.14
C TYR A 231 -25.95 12.42 12.80
N GLU A 232 -27.06 11.74 12.47
CA GLU A 232 -28.37 12.02 13.04
C GLU A 232 -28.38 11.88 14.58
N LYS A 233 -27.71 10.84 15.10
CA LYS A 233 -27.56 10.65 16.56
C LYS A 233 -26.80 11.78 17.23
N ASP A 234 -25.73 12.26 16.62
CA ASP A 234 -24.89 13.32 17.14
C ASP A 234 -25.61 14.67 17.16
N TYR A 235 -26.36 14.98 16.12
CA TYR A 235 -27.07 16.26 15.97
C TYR A 235 -28.53 16.22 16.44
N LYS A 236 -29.05 15.05 16.78
CA LYS A 236 -30.46 14.84 17.20
C LYS A 236 -31.46 15.39 16.16
N CYS A 237 -31.13 15.24 14.89
CA CYS A 237 -31.99 15.61 13.75
C CYS A 237 -32.03 14.44 12.77
N THR A 238 -33.04 14.38 11.91
CA THR A 238 -33.10 13.43 10.82
C THR A 238 -32.64 14.07 9.50
N MET A 239 -32.22 13.26 8.53
CA MET A 239 -31.89 13.77 7.20
C MET A 239 -33.10 14.42 6.54
N GLU A 240 -34.31 13.92 6.81
CA GLU A 240 -35.56 14.53 6.36
C GLU A 240 -35.74 15.95 6.91
N ASP A 241 -35.41 16.18 8.19
CA ASP A 241 -35.43 17.53 8.81
C ASP A 241 -34.45 18.49 8.12
N CYS A 242 -33.37 17.94 7.55
CA CYS A 242 -32.37 18.68 6.77
C CYS A 242 -32.74 18.81 5.28
N GLY A 243 -33.88 18.25 4.84
CA GLY A 243 -34.31 18.28 3.45
C GLY A 243 -33.52 17.35 2.52
N ILE A 244 -32.90 16.31 3.06
CA ILE A 244 -32.14 15.29 2.31
C ILE A 244 -33.01 14.04 2.24
N ASP A 245 -33.43 13.70 1.01
CA ASP A 245 -34.15 12.46 0.67
C ASP A 245 -33.12 11.39 0.30
N LEU A 246 -33.14 10.23 0.95
CA LEU A 246 -32.19 9.13 0.76
C LEU A 246 -32.65 8.09 -0.27
#